data_4e072644a14563a747610cf7b9564e95
#
_entry.id   4e072644a14563a747610cf7b9564e95
#
_cell.length_a   1.000
_cell.length_b   1.000
_cell.length_c   1.000
_cell.angle_alpha   90.00
_cell.angle_beta   90.00
_cell.angle_gamma   90.00
#
_symmetry.space_group_name_H-M   'P 1'
#
loop_
_entity.id
_entity.type
_entity.pdbx_description
1 polymer ?
#
loop_
_entity_poly.entity_id
_entity_poly.type
_entity_poly.pdbx_seq_one_letter_code
_entity_poly.pdbx_strand_id
1 'polypeptide(L)'
;MELMKKHVDLDSLETLYEMTFEEAALRREFDVRGGSWTLEDGTLVGRNRENCPGMIISRQDFSGPVMLDFEARTIPPCTHDINCMWSGSWDYETNTRALAYVVGLEGWWDGKVGFEKSPEYKLNCGTQLLKFEAGRYYHVQCGSICGHIFCVIDGALALEVMDPDPIDQSRYG
;
A
#
# COMPACT_ATOMS: atom_id res chain seq x y z
N MET A 1 10.16 16.57 1.60
CA MET A 1 10.08 15.80 0.34
C MET A 1 9.54 16.70 -0.76
N GLU A 2 10.09 16.62 -1.95
CA GLU A 2 9.59 17.36 -3.12
C GLU A 2 8.80 16.40 -4.01
N LEU A 3 7.60 16.80 -4.40
CA LEU A 3 6.71 16.06 -5.28
C LEU A 3 6.23 16.98 -6.40
N MET A 4 6.72 16.80 -7.62
CA MET A 4 6.44 17.66 -8.78
C MET A 4 6.52 19.15 -8.41
N LYS A 5 5.40 19.77 -8.07
CA LYS A 5 5.30 21.19 -7.71
C LYS A 5 4.89 21.40 -6.25
N LYS A 6 5.02 20.35 -5.42
CA LYS A 6 4.64 20.39 -4.01
C LYS A 6 5.84 20.07 -3.12
N HIS A 7 6.02 20.85 -2.11
CA HIS A 7 6.89 20.51 -0.97
C HIS A 7 6.03 19.85 0.11
N VAL A 8 6.45 18.69 0.59
CA VAL A 8 5.82 18.01 1.72
C VAL A 8 6.83 17.95 2.85
N ASP A 9 6.52 18.66 3.93
CA ASP A 9 7.28 18.60 5.15
C ASP A 9 6.86 17.37 5.95
N LEU A 10 7.69 16.34 5.91
CA LEU A 10 7.41 15.07 6.57
C LEU A 10 7.37 15.19 8.08
N ASP A 11 8.15 16.13 8.68
CA ASP A 11 8.20 16.35 10.13
C ASP A 11 6.92 17.01 10.67
N SER A 12 6.13 17.62 9.79
CA SER A 12 4.85 18.26 10.14
C SER A 12 3.64 17.34 10.00
N LEU A 13 3.81 16.11 9.54
CA LEU A 13 2.71 15.17 9.37
C LEU A 13 2.24 14.63 10.72
N GLU A 14 0.92 14.51 10.88
CA GLU A 14 0.30 13.87 12.03
C GLU A 14 0.26 12.35 11.84
N THR A 15 0.71 11.60 12.85
CA THR A 15 0.55 10.14 12.87
C THR A 15 -0.89 9.81 13.26
N LEU A 16 -1.68 9.35 12.30
CA LEU A 16 -3.07 8.98 12.53
C LEU A 16 -3.23 7.58 13.11
N TYR A 17 -2.28 6.70 12.81
CA TYR A 17 -2.26 5.32 13.26
C TYR A 17 -0.83 4.77 13.25
N GLU A 18 -0.50 3.98 14.26
CA GLU A 18 0.76 3.23 14.34
C GLU A 18 0.43 1.80 14.77
N MET A 19 0.90 0.81 14.00
CA MET A 19 0.69 -0.59 14.32
C MET A 19 1.62 -1.04 15.44
N THR A 20 1.07 -1.60 16.51
CA THR A 20 1.85 -2.05 17.68
C THR A 20 2.43 -3.46 17.55
N PHE A 21 2.10 -4.20 16.49
CA PHE A 21 2.52 -5.58 16.24
C PHE A 21 2.18 -6.55 17.40
N GLU A 22 1.00 -6.37 17.98
CA GLU A 22 0.43 -7.25 19.00
C GLU A 22 -0.70 -8.10 18.40
N GLU A 23 -0.75 -9.39 18.76
CA GLU A 23 -1.77 -10.33 18.24
C GLU A 23 -3.21 -9.84 18.51
N ALA A 24 -3.44 -9.26 19.69
CA ALA A 24 -4.73 -8.69 20.05
C ALA A 24 -5.09 -7.46 19.19
N ALA A 25 -4.11 -6.61 18.87
CA ALA A 25 -4.26 -5.45 18.02
C ALA A 25 -4.60 -5.89 16.58
N LEU A 26 -3.85 -6.85 16.03
CA LEU A 26 -4.10 -7.38 14.69
C LEU A 26 -5.56 -7.82 14.52
N ARG A 27 -6.08 -8.59 15.46
CA ARG A 27 -7.47 -9.08 15.40
C ARG A 27 -8.53 -7.99 15.63
N ARG A 28 -8.23 -7.00 16.45
CA ARG A 28 -9.15 -5.90 16.76
C ARG A 28 -9.21 -4.87 15.66
N GLU A 29 -8.09 -4.59 15.02
CA GLU A 29 -7.89 -3.41 14.17
C GLU A 29 -7.95 -3.73 12.68
N PHE A 30 -7.88 -5.01 12.32
CA PHE A 30 -7.87 -5.43 10.92
C PHE A 30 -8.90 -6.51 10.60
N ASP A 31 -9.40 -6.47 9.37
CA ASP A 31 -10.17 -7.52 8.73
C ASP A 31 -9.28 -8.30 7.76
N VAL A 32 -9.19 -9.61 7.97
CA VAL A 32 -8.52 -10.51 7.04
C VAL A 32 -9.50 -10.86 5.91
N ARG A 33 -9.12 -10.53 4.68
CA ARG A 33 -9.93 -10.77 3.46
C ARG A 33 -9.35 -11.84 2.56
N GLY A 34 -8.26 -12.44 2.95
CA GLY A 34 -7.63 -13.55 2.27
C GLY A 34 -6.24 -13.81 2.79
N GLY A 35 -5.73 -15.02 2.55
CA GLY A 35 -4.45 -15.46 3.08
C GLY A 35 -4.46 -15.72 4.59
N SER A 36 -3.30 -15.94 5.15
CA SER A 36 -3.07 -16.05 6.59
C SER A 36 -2.09 -14.97 7.04
N TRP A 37 -2.41 -14.35 8.17
CA TRP A 37 -1.64 -13.24 8.72
C TRP A 37 -1.31 -13.55 10.18
N THR A 38 -0.04 -13.52 10.49
CA THR A 38 0.50 -13.86 11.81
C THR A 38 1.53 -12.82 12.25
N LEU A 39 1.74 -12.73 13.55
CA LEU A 39 2.87 -11.97 14.09
C LEU A 39 3.98 -12.95 14.46
N GLU A 40 5.15 -12.74 13.89
CA GLU A 40 6.33 -13.56 14.09
C GLU A 40 7.50 -12.63 14.42
N ASP A 41 8.07 -12.78 15.61
CA ASP A 41 9.21 -11.97 16.10
C ASP A 41 9.00 -10.44 15.93
N GLY A 42 7.81 -9.95 16.27
CA GLY A 42 7.46 -8.53 16.17
C GLY A 42 7.24 -8.04 14.73
N THR A 43 7.04 -8.95 13.80
CA THR A 43 6.80 -8.64 12.39
C THR A 43 5.46 -9.22 11.92
N LEU A 44 4.70 -8.46 11.17
CA LEU A 44 3.50 -8.94 10.50
C LEU A 44 3.88 -9.77 9.27
N VAL A 45 3.51 -11.04 9.27
CA VAL A 45 3.81 -11.98 8.19
C VAL A 45 2.53 -12.40 7.49
N GLY A 46 2.42 -12.04 6.22
CA GLY A 46 1.35 -12.49 5.32
C GLY A 46 1.79 -13.69 4.49
N ARG A 47 0.92 -14.71 4.40
CA ARG A 47 1.12 -15.88 3.53
C ARG A 47 -0.14 -16.14 2.72
N ASN A 48 0.03 -16.30 1.43
CA ASN A 48 -1.06 -16.70 0.55
C ASN A 48 -0.67 -17.95 -0.22
N ARG A 49 -1.42 -19.03 -0.03
CA ARG A 49 -1.24 -20.32 -0.72
C ARG A 49 -2.34 -20.62 -1.73
N GLU A 50 -3.32 -19.75 -1.83
CA GLU A 50 -4.49 -19.89 -2.68
C GLU A 50 -4.40 -18.94 -3.88
N ASN A 51 -5.13 -19.24 -4.94
CA ASN A 51 -5.23 -18.39 -6.13
C ASN A 51 -6.16 -17.17 -5.90
N CYS A 52 -6.12 -16.59 -4.72
CA CYS A 52 -6.86 -15.38 -4.37
C CYS A 52 -5.93 -14.37 -3.71
N PRO A 53 -6.19 -13.07 -3.80
CA PRO A 53 -5.39 -12.06 -3.12
C PRO A 53 -5.39 -12.29 -1.61
N GLY A 54 -4.21 -12.39 -1.00
CA GLY A 54 -4.05 -12.30 0.44
C GLY A 54 -4.15 -10.83 0.84
N MET A 55 -5.12 -10.48 1.70
CA MET A 55 -5.37 -9.08 2.05
C MET A 55 -5.78 -8.92 3.50
N ILE A 56 -5.27 -7.86 4.10
CA ILE A 56 -5.65 -7.36 5.42
C ILE A 56 -6.06 -5.89 5.25
N ILE A 57 -7.16 -5.48 5.88
CA ILE A 57 -7.73 -4.14 5.74
C ILE A 57 -7.97 -3.57 7.13
N SER A 58 -7.58 -2.31 7.36
CA SER A 58 -7.87 -1.62 8.61
C SER A 58 -9.37 -1.48 8.81
N ARG A 59 -9.83 -1.67 10.06
CA ARG A 59 -11.22 -1.38 10.46
C ARG A 59 -11.43 0.10 10.71
N GLN A 60 -10.34 0.82 10.98
CA GLN A 60 -10.38 2.26 11.14
C GLN A 60 -10.44 2.91 9.75
N ASP A 61 -11.38 3.84 9.60
CA ASP A 61 -11.46 4.71 8.43
C ASP A 61 -10.55 5.92 8.63
N PHE A 62 -9.87 6.29 7.57
CA PHE A 62 -9.06 7.50 7.49
C PHE A 62 -9.65 8.42 6.43
N SER A 63 -9.45 9.73 6.56
CA SER A 63 -9.92 10.70 5.58
C SER A 63 -8.87 11.76 5.29
N GLY A 64 -8.94 12.35 4.10
CA GLY A 64 -8.00 13.36 3.64
C GLY A 64 -6.75 12.77 2.98
N PRO A 65 -5.74 13.61 2.74
CA PRO A 65 -4.45 13.15 2.25
C PRO A 65 -3.80 12.21 3.25
N VAL A 66 -3.36 11.06 2.77
CA VAL A 66 -2.73 10.03 3.61
C VAL A 66 -1.42 9.58 3.01
N MET A 67 -0.50 9.21 3.89
CA MET A 67 0.74 8.52 3.57
C MET A 67 0.87 7.29 4.46
N LEU A 68 1.23 6.17 3.86
CA LEU A 68 1.64 4.96 4.56
C LEU A 68 3.17 4.93 4.59
N ASP A 69 3.71 4.62 5.76
CA ASP A 69 5.15 4.55 6.02
C ASP A 69 5.43 3.21 6.71
N PHE A 70 6.19 2.33 6.06
CA PHE A 70 6.46 1.01 6.58
C PHE A 70 7.74 0.39 6.02
N GLU A 71 8.29 -0.58 6.74
CA GLU A 71 9.34 -1.45 6.23
C GLU A 71 8.75 -2.80 5.84
N ALA A 72 9.13 -3.30 4.67
CA ALA A 72 8.66 -4.59 4.17
C ALA A 72 9.74 -5.34 3.40
N ARG A 73 9.62 -6.67 3.41
CA ARG A 73 10.42 -7.57 2.59
C ARG A 73 9.60 -8.75 2.12
N THR A 74 10.02 -9.38 1.04
CA THR A 74 9.55 -10.72 0.69
C THR A 74 10.30 -11.78 1.46
N ILE A 75 9.65 -12.91 1.74
CA ILE A 75 10.26 -14.05 2.41
C ILE A 75 10.44 -15.19 1.39
N PRO A 76 11.68 -15.64 1.10
CA PRO A 76 11.89 -16.73 0.15
C PRO A 76 11.03 -17.97 0.47
N PRO A 77 10.48 -18.67 -0.54
CA PRO A 77 10.78 -18.56 -1.97
C PRO A 77 10.07 -17.41 -2.72
N CYS A 78 9.24 -16.60 -2.05
CA CYS A 78 8.66 -15.40 -2.65
C CYS A 78 9.77 -14.36 -2.90
N THR A 79 9.85 -13.85 -4.10
CA THR A 79 10.90 -12.92 -4.53
C THR A 79 10.38 -11.53 -4.88
N HIS A 80 9.08 -11.36 -4.97
CA HIS A 80 8.43 -10.14 -5.45
C HIS A 80 7.02 -10.01 -4.89
N ASP A 81 6.33 -8.91 -5.22
CA ASP A 81 4.90 -8.70 -4.95
C ASP A 81 4.60 -8.19 -3.53
N ILE A 82 5.15 -7.02 -3.22
CA ILE A 82 4.71 -6.26 -2.06
C ILE A 82 3.66 -5.25 -2.54
N ASN A 83 2.43 -5.37 -2.05
CA ASN A 83 1.32 -4.47 -2.41
C ASN A 83 0.83 -3.68 -1.20
N CYS A 84 0.49 -2.42 -1.44
CA CYS A 84 -0.16 -1.58 -0.46
C CYS A 84 -1.31 -0.80 -1.13
N MET A 85 -2.39 -0.58 -0.38
CA MET A 85 -3.55 0.17 -0.87
C MET A 85 -3.98 1.25 0.11
N TRP A 86 -4.55 2.33 -0.41
CA TRP A 86 -5.11 3.43 0.38
C TRP A 86 -6.25 4.13 -0.36
N SER A 87 -6.92 5.07 0.31
CA SER A 87 -8.13 5.73 -0.16
C SER A 87 -9.14 4.73 -0.69
N GLY A 88 -9.24 3.61 0.03
CA GLY A 88 -9.90 2.41 -0.43
C GLY A 88 -11.25 2.15 0.21
N SER A 89 -12.06 1.36 -0.48
CA SER A 89 -13.27 0.76 0.03
C SER A 89 -13.33 -0.72 -0.34
N TRP A 90 -14.13 -1.47 0.42
CA TRP A 90 -14.35 -2.88 0.22
C TRP A 90 -15.80 -3.16 -0.10
N ASP A 91 -16.06 -3.94 -1.12
CA ASP A 91 -17.40 -4.45 -1.41
C ASP A 91 -17.58 -5.76 -0.62
N TYR A 92 -18.37 -5.68 0.44
CA TYR A 92 -18.64 -6.82 1.31
C TYR A 92 -19.60 -7.85 0.69
N GLU A 93 -20.38 -7.46 -0.31
CA GLU A 93 -21.30 -8.37 -0.99
C GLU A 93 -20.55 -9.31 -1.92
N THR A 94 -19.65 -8.78 -2.71
CA THR A 94 -18.82 -9.54 -3.65
C THR A 94 -17.51 -10.01 -3.03
N ASN A 95 -17.17 -9.54 -1.83
CA ASN A 95 -15.90 -9.76 -1.15
C ASN A 95 -14.69 -9.39 -2.02
N THR A 96 -14.77 -8.22 -2.66
CA THR A 96 -13.72 -7.70 -3.54
C THR A 96 -13.33 -6.27 -3.19
N ARG A 97 -12.13 -5.89 -3.60
CA ARG A 97 -11.68 -4.51 -3.54
C ARG A 97 -12.54 -3.67 -4.48
N ALA A 98 -13.19 -2.64 -3.93
CA ALA A 98 -13.93 -1.66 -4.72
C ALA A 98 -13.00 -0.53 -5.17
N LEU A 99 -13.27 0.71 -4.80
CA LEU A 99 -12.41 1.84 -5.12
C LEU A 99 -11.14 1.79 -4.27
N ALA A 100 -9.96 1.99 -4.85
CA ALA A 100 -8.71 2.16 -4.13
C ALA A 100 -7.57 2.61 -5.06
N TYR A 101 -6.59 3.31 -4.51
CA TYR A 101 -5.25 3.36 -5.08
C TYR A 101 -4.43 2.18 -4.58
N VAL A 102 -3.63 1.60 -5.45
CA VAL A 102 -2.74 0.49 -5.11
C VAL A 102 -1.36 0.74 -5.70
N VAL A 103 -0.34 0.58 -4.89
CA VAL A 103 1.04 0.43 -5.36
C VAL A 103 1.43 -1.04 -5.29
N GLY A 104 2.02 -1.54 -6.37
CA GLY A 104 2.63 -2.87 -6.41
C GLY A 104 4.12 -2.76 -6.68
N LEU A 105 4.90 -3.40 -5.83
CA LEU A 105 6.34 -3.43 -5.91
C LEU A 105 6.76 -4.76 -6.54
N GLU A 106 7.05 -4.75 -7.84
CA GLU A 106 7.32 -5.92 -8.68
C GLU A 106 6.20 -6.98 -8.70
N GLY A 107 4.94 -6.59 -8.41
CA GLY A 107 3.82 -7.53 -8.29
C GLY A 107 3.19 -7.93 -9.62
N TRP A 108 3.03 -7.00 -10.54
CA TRP A 108 2.38 -7.23 -11.83
C TRP A 108 3.09 -6.47 -12.95
N TRP A 109 2.55 -6.55 -14.19
CA TRP A 109 3.11 -5.91 -15.37
C TRP A 109 4.57 -6.28 -15.63
N ASP A 110 4.88 -7.56 -15.67
CA ASP A 110 6.23 -8.08 -15.91
C ASP A 110 7.26 -7.64 -14.85
N GLY A 111 6.87 -7.61 -13.59
CA GLY A 111 7.74 -7.24 -12.48
C GLY A 111 8.04 -5.75 -12.41
N LYS A 112 7.07 -4.90 -12.76
CA LYS A 112 7.17 -3.46 -12.59
C LYS A 112 6.75 -3.02 -11.20
N VAL A 113 7.32 -1.91 -10.75
CA VAL A 113 6.72 -1.07 -9.71
C VAL A 113 5.70 -0.18 -10.38
N GLY A 114 4.49 -0.11 -9.85
CA GLY A 114 3.42 0.63 -10.51
C GLY A 114 2.26 1.01 -9.62
N PHE A 115 1.43 1.90 -10.15
CA PHE A 115 0.16 2.29 -9.56
C PHE A 115 -1.02 1.78 -10.39
N GLU A 116 -2.09 1.45 -9.70
CA GLU A 116 -3.41 1.24 -10.30
C GLU A 116 -4.50 1.94 -9.49
N LYS A 117 -5.60 2.23 -10.13
CA LYS A 117 -6.85 2.69 -9.53
C LYS A 117 -7.91 1.63 -9.75
N SER A 118 -8.30 0.95 -8.66
CA SER A 118 -9.34 -0.07 -8.67
C SER A 118 -10.74 0.53 -8.76
N PRO A 119 -11.77 -0.24 -9.18
CA PRO A 119 -11.72 -1.65 -9.59
C PRO A 119 -11.35 -1.87 -11.06
N GLU A 120 -11.29 -0.83 -11.87
CA GLU A 120 -11.16 -0.94 -13.33
C GLU A 120 -9.70 -0.89 -13.81
N TYR A 121 -8.73 -0.96 -12.89
CA TYR A 121 -7.29 -0.87 -13.19
C TYR A 121 -6.90 0.38 -14.00
N LYS A 122 -7.62 1.49 -13.78
CA LYS A 122 -7.27 2.79 -14.32
C LYS A 122 -5.97 3.31 -13.71
N LEU A 123 -5.40 4.36 -14.29
CA LEU A 123 -4.16 4.96 -13.83
C LEU A 123 -2.97 3.99 -13.87
N ASN A 124 -2.93 3.14 -14.87
CA ASN A 124 -1.84 2.20 -15.05
C ASN A 124 -0.55 2.96 -15.42
N CYS A 125 0.32 3.20 -14.44
CA CYS A 125 1.66 3.73 -14.67
C CYS A 125 2.69 2.93 -13.89
N GLY A 126 3.90 2.78 -14.43
CA GLY A 126 4.90 1.94 -13.80
C GLY A 126 6.32 2.12 -14.36
N THR A 127 7.29 1.58 -13.63
CA THR A 127 8.70 1.58 -13.98
C THR A 127 9.32 0.20 -13.81
N GLN A 128 10.30 -0.15 -14.65
CA GLN A 128 11.12 -1.36 -14.53
C GLN A 128 12.54 -1.06 -14.00
N LEU A 129 12.81 0.19 -13.62
CA LEU A 129 14.12 0.60 -13.16
C LEU A 129 14.47 0.09 -11.75
N LEU A 130 13.47 -0.30 -10.99
CA LEU A 130 13.61 -0.83 -9.63
C LEU A 130 13.51 -2.35 -9.65
N LYS A 131 14.44 -3.00 -8.96
CA LYS A 131 14.47 -4.43 -8.72
C LYS A 131 14.62 -4.72 -7.23
N PHE A 132 13.77 -5.60 -6.71
CA PHE A 132 13.76 -5.98 -5.32
C PHE A 132 14.58 -7.26 -5.10
N GLU A 133 15.38 -7.25 -4.04
CA GLU A 133 16.13 -8.42 -3.58
C GLU A 133 15.31 -9.16 -2.52
N ALA A 134 15.07 -10.45 -2.75
CA ALA A 134 14.34 -11.28 -1.78
C ALA A 134 15.03 -11.28 -0.42
N GLY A 135 14.26 -11.07 0.63
CA GLY A 135 14.75 -11.04 2.00
C GLY A 135 15.36 -9.74 2.48
N ARG A 136 15.58 -8.76 1.59
CA ARG A 136 16.01 -7.42 1.97
C ARG A 136 14.82 -6.58 2.42
N TYR A 137 14.95 -5.85 3.52
CA TYR A 137 13.97 -4.84 3.90
C TYR A 137 14.10 -3.58 3.05
N TYR A 138 12.97 -3.03 2.69
CA TYR A 138 12.82 -1.76 2.01
C TYR A 138 11.93 -0.84 2.84
N HIS A 139 12.37 0.40 3.04
CA HIS A 139 11.54 1.44 3.61
C HIS A 139 10.65 2.01 2.49
N VAL A 140 9.35 1.89 2.65
CA VAL A 140 8.36 2.29 1.65
C VAL A 140 7.48 3.38 2.23
N GLN A 141 7.39 4.51 1.51
CA GLN A 141 6.46 5.59 1.80
C GLN A 141 5.61 5.81 0.56
N CYS A 142 4.31 5.62 0.68
CA CYS A 142 3.39 5.78 -0.44
C CYS A 142 2.09 6.43 0.01
N GLY A 143 1.44 7.14 -0.90
CA GLY A 143 0.21 7.83 -0.56
C GLY A 143 -0.27 8.77 -1.65
N SER A 144 -1.20 9.65 -1.26
CA SER A 144 -1.73 10.66 -2.19
C SER A 144 -2.10 11.96 -1.50
N ILE A 145 -1.89 13.07 -2.21
CA ILE A 145 -2.23 14.43 -1.78
C ILE A 145 -2.94 15.13 -2.94
N CYS A 146 -4.25 15.38 -2.81
CA CYS A 146 -5.04 16.06 -3.82
C CYS A 146 -4.84 15.47 -5.24
N GLY A 147 -4.97 14.16 -5.36
CA GLY A 147 -4.80 13.44 -6.64
C GLY A 147 -3.35 13.22 -7.08
N HIS A 148 -2.37 13.75 -6.36
CA HIS A 148 -0.97 13.48 -6.58
C HIS A 148 -0.55 12.22 -5.83
N ILE A 149 -0.30 11.15 -6.54
CA ILE A 149 0.04 9.83 -6.02
C ILE A 149 1.55 9.66 -6.09
N PHE A 150 2.16 9.11 -5.07
CA PHE A 150 3.61 8.95 -4.99
C PHE A 150 4.03 7.66 -4.27
N CYS A 151 5.22 7.18 -4.59
CA CYS A 151 5.90 6.11 -3.88
C CYS A 151 7.40 6.44 -3.79
N VAL A 152 7.90 6.43 -2.57
CA VAL A 152 9.31 6.61 -2.23
C VAL A 152 9.84 5.31 -1.66
N ILE A 153 11.00 4.86 -2.07
CA ILE A 153 11.64 3.62 -1.63
C ILE A 153 13.06 3.94 -1.20
N ASP A 154 13.40 3.60 0.04
CA ASP A 154 14.71 3.90 0.65
C ASP A 154 15.10 5.39 0.52
N GLY A 155 14.13 6.28 0.68
CA GLY A 155 14.31 7.73 0.58
C GLY A 155 14.41 8.29 -0.85
N ALA A 156 14.34 7.46 -1.88
CA ALA A 156 14.35 7.90 -3.27
C ALA A 156 12.92 7.86 -3.86
N LEU A 157 12.50 8.96 -4.50
CA LEU A 157 11.24 9.00 -5.23
C LEU A 157 11.29 8.00 -6.40
N ALA A 158 10.53 6.94 -6.27
CA ALA A 158 10.48 5.85 -7.24
C ALA A 158 9.50 6.13 -8.38
N LEU A 159 8.32 6.65 -8.02
CA LEU A 159 7.24 6.88 -8.96
C LEU A 159 6.29 7.96 -8.42
N GLU A 160 5.82 8.83 -9.30
CA GLU A 160 4.76 9.80 -9.00
C GLU A 160 3.86 10.03 -10.21
N VAL A 161 2.60 10.36 -9.98
CA VAL A 161 1.63 10.64 -11.03
C VAL A 161 0.50 11.53 -10.52
N MET A 162 -0.06 12.36 -11.40
CA MET A 162 -1.31 13.08 -11.14
C MET A 162 -2.50 12.29 -11.69
N ASP A 163 -3.44 11.95 -10.82
CA ASP A 163 -4.75 11.46 -11.22
C ASP A 163 -5.65 12.65 -11.58
N PRO A 164 -6.13 12.76 -12.83
CA PRO A 164 -7.01 13.85 -13.24
C PRO A 164 -8.45 13.72 -12.67
N ASP A 165 -8.79 12.54 -12.15
CA ASP A 165 -10.09 12.22 -11.55
C ASP A 165 -9.84 11.53 -10.19
N PRO A 166 -9.35 12.27 -9.18
CA PRO A 166 -8.90 11.65 -7.93
C PRO A 166 -10.04 11.04 -7.13
N ILE A 167 -9.70 9.97 -6.37
CA ILE A 167 -10.61 9.40 -5.38
C ILE A 167 -10.94 10.49 -4.34
N ASP A 168 -12.22 10.62 -4.03
CA ASP A 168 -12.68 11.55 -3.00
C ASP A 168 -12.21 11.09 -1.61
N GLN A 169 -11.15 11.71 -1.13
CA GLN A 169 -10.54 11.39 0.16
C GLN A 169 -11.31 11.96 1.37
N SER A 170 -12.42 12.65 1.16
CA SER A 170 -13.29 13.06 2.27
C SER A 170 -14.04 11.87 2.91
N ARG A 171 -14.08 10.73 2.21
CA ARG A 171 -14.83 9.54 2.60
C ARG A 171 -13.96 8.32 2.85
N TYR A 172 -12.77 8.26 2.25
CA TYR A 172 -11.92 7.06 2.25
C TYR A 172 -10.48 7.44 2.61
N GLY A 173 -9.97 6.81 3.61
CA GLY A 173 -8.60 6.92 4.06
C GLY A 173 -7.63 5.92 3.42
#